data_bccbcf62630c3cda3c2d61ee7fb4a65e
#
_entry.id   bccbcf62630c3cda3c2d61ee7fb4a65e
#
_cell.length_a   1.000
_cell.length_b   1.000
_cell.length_c   1.000
_cell.angle_alpha   90.00
_cell.angle_beta   90.00
_cell.angle_gamma   90.00
#
_symmetry.space_group_name_H-M   'P 1'
#
loop_
_entity.id
_entity.type
_entity.pdbx_description
1 polymer ?
#
loop_
_entity_poly.entity_id
_entity_poly.type
_entity_poly.pdbx_seq_one_letter_code
_entity_poly.pdbx_strand_id
1 'polypeptide(L)'
;MARRLLRAKHQVAVYNRTVGPIKDLEKEGATGASSLEEFVSKLQAPRTVWLMIPAGFVEQSITELTALLEPGDTLIDGGNSYYIDDIRRAEELLPKGIHYVDVGTSGGVWGLERGYCMMIGGEKEVVQRLDPIFATLAPGIGDIPRTPGREKLGGTSEQGYLHCGPSGAGHFVKMVHNGIEYGIMAAYAEGISVLQNANIGKKHGEIDAETTPLRDPEHYHYDLNLADISEVWRRGSVIASWLLDLTAGALIGDPSLSKFGGRVSDSGEGRWTIKAAIDEGVPVPVLTTSLYERFSSRGEADFQDKLLSAMRFGFGGHLEKATAAAGGNGHE
;
A
#
# COMPACT_ATOMS: atom_id res chain seq x y z
N MET A 1 -0.50 -10.62 -11.84
CA MET A 1 -1.84 -11.22 -12.03
C MET A 1 -1.91 -12.02 -13.31
N ALA A 2 -1.75 -11.47 -14.52
CA ALA A 2 -1.85 -12.20 -15.79
C ALA A 2 -1.03 -13.50 -15.81
N ARG A 3 0.24 -13.48 -15.40
CA ARG A 3 1.07 -14.69 -15.30
C ARG A 3 0.48 -15.77 -14.40
N ARG A 4 -0.14 -15.38 -13.29
CA ARG A 4 -0.75 -16.35 -12.36
C ARG A 4 -1.98 -17.01 -12.98
N LEU A 5 -2.79 -16.24 -13.70
CA LEU A 5 -3.92 -16.76 -14.48
C LEU A 5 -3.47 -17.70 -15.62
N LEU A 6 -2.43 -17.31 -16.36
CA LEU A 6 -1.87 -18.15 -17.43
C LEU A 6 -1.31 -19.48 -16.90
N ARG A 7 -0.60 -19.47 -15.77
CA ARG A 7 -0.12 -20.70 -15.08
C ARG A 7 -1.27 -21.64 -14.74
N ALA A 8 -2.43 -21.12 -14.38
CA ALA A 8 -3.65 -21.88 -14.09
C ALA A 8 -4.52 -22.17 -15.33
N LYS A 9 -3.99 -21.92 -16.55
CA LYS A 9 -4.66 -22.22 -17.82
C LYS A 9 -5.89 -21.37 -18.13
N HIS A 10 -6.07 -20.22 -17.50
CA HIS A 10 -7.05 -19.24 -17.95
C HIS A 10 -6.66 -18.67 -19.31
N GLN A 11 -7.66 -18.34 -20.13
CA GLN A 11 -7.46 -17.56 -21.35
C GLN A 11 -7.34 -16.10 -20.97
N VAL A 12 -6.21 -15.47 -21.31
CA VAL A 12 -5.91 -14.10 -20.87
C VAL A 12 -5.57 -13.25 -22.09
N ALA A 13 -6.39 -12.26 -22.38
CA ALA A 13 -6.02 -11.17 -23.27
C ALA A 13 -5.32 -10.07 -22.47
N VAL A 14 -4.36 -9.39 -23.07
CA VAL A 14 -3.60 -8.31 -22.43
C VAL A 14 -3.45 -7.10 -23.34
N TYR A 15 -3.65 -5.92 -22.73
CA TYR A 15 -3.39 -4.64 -23.35
C TYR A 15 -2.57 -3.75 -22.40
N ASN A 16 -1.67 -2.98 -22.95
CA ASN A 16 -0.91 -1.97 -22.22
C ASN A 16 -0.48 -0.85 -23.19
N ARG A 17 -0.33 0.38 -22.68
CA ARG A 17 0.12 1.53 -23.49
C ARG A 17 1.52 1.34 -24.10
N THR A 18 2.38 0.54 -23.44
CA THR A 18 3.70 0.18 -23.95
C THR A 18 3.70 -1.25 -24.45
N VAL A 19 4.33 -1.49 -25.59
CA VAL A 19 4.31 -2.78 -26.30
C VAL A 19 5.15 -3.86 -25.59
N GLY A 20 6.22 -3.48 -24.87
CA GLY A 20 7.16 -4.42 -24.24
C GLY A 20 6.47 -5.46 -23.34
N PRO A 21 5.70 -5.05 -22.32
CA PRO A 21 4.99 -5.95 -21.43
C PRO A 21 3.98 -6.86 -22.14
N ILE A 22 3.36 -6.40 -23.22
CA ILE A 22 2.45 -7.22 -24.03
C ILE A 22 3.22 -8.39 -24.66
N LYS A 23 4.31 -8.08 -25.38
CA LYS A 23 5.16 -9.09 -26.02
C LYS A 23 5.74 -10.12 -25.06
N ASP A 24 6.07 -9.71 -23.85
CA ASP A 24 6.58 -10.63 -22.83
C ASP A 24 5.48 -11.61 -22.38
N LEU A 25 4.26 -11.13 -22.18
CA LEU A 25 3.14 -12.00 -21.81
C LEU A 25 2.65 -12.88 -22.98
N GLU A 26 2.78 -12.42 -24.23
CA GLU A 26 2.51 -13.26 -25.41
C GLU A 26 3.43 -14.49 -25.48
N LYS A 27 4.71 -14.32 -25.15
CA LYS A 27 5.66 -15.47 -25.06
C LYS A 27 5.25 -16.49 -23.99
N GLU A 28 4.48 -16.04 -22.99
CA GLU A 28 3.97 -16.86 -21.89
C GLU A 28 2.56 -17.41 -22.17
N GLY A 29 1.97 -17.12 -23.34
CA GLY A 29 0.69 -17.64 -23.80
C GLY A 29 -0.51 -16.71 -23.68
N ALA A 30 -0.30 -15.44 -23.38
CA ALA A 30 -1.37 -14.44 -23.43
C ALA A 30 -1.70 -14.05 -24.88
N THR A 31 -2.91 -13.55 -25.09
CA THR A 31 -3.33 -12.93 -26.36
C THR A 31 -3.11 -11.43 -26.25
N GLY A 32 -2.08 -10.89 -26.93
CA GLY A 32 -1.79 -9.44 -26.93
C GLY A 32 -2.77 -8.67 -27.80
N ALA A 33 -2.96 -7.39 -27.47
CA ALA A 33 -3.72 -6.43 -28.27
C ALA A 33 -2.98 -5.08 -28.34
N SER A 34 -3.10 -4.39 -29.50
CA SER A 34 -2.44 -3.12 -29.77
C SER A 34 -3.34 -1.90 -29.49
N SER A 35 -4.66 -2.11 -29.39
CA SER A 35 -5.65 -1.10 -29.03
C SER A 35 -6.71 -1.67 -28.09
N LEU A 36 -7.54 -0.78 -27.50
CA LEU A 36 -8.66 -1.20 -26.66
C LEU A 36 -9.74 -1.91 -27.47
N GLU A 37 -10.00 -1.48 -28.71
CA GLU A 37 -10.96 -2.12 -29.62
C GLU A 37 -10.51 -3.55 -29.95
N GLU A 38 -9.26 -3.71 -30.31
CA GLU A 38 -8.68 -5.03 -30.56
C GLU A 38 -8.73 -5.91 -29.30
N PHE A 39 -8.40 -5.34 -28.13
CA PHE A 39 -8.44 -6.04 -26.86
C PHE A 39 -9.86 -6.56 -26.55
N VAL A 40 -10.88 -5.71 -26.63
CA VAL A 40 -12.27 -6.09 -26.37
C VAL A 40 -12.76 -7.13 -27.40
N SER A 41 -12.38 -7.00 -28.68
CA SER A 41 -12.76 -7.96 -29.74
C SER A 41 -12.22 -9.38 -29.52
N LYS A 42 -11.14 -9.52 -28.77
CA LYS A 42 -10.51 -10.81 -28.41
C LYS A 42 -11.15 -11.50 -27.20
N LEU A 43 -12.07 -10.85 -26.52
CA LEU A 43 -12.77 -11.39 -25.36
C LEU A 43 -14.12 -12.01 -25.76
N GLN A 44 -14.49 -13.11 -25.13
CA GLN A 44 -15.80 -13.75 -25.29
C GLN A 44 -16.83 -13.13 -24.34
N ALA A 45 -18.01 -12.84 -24.84
CA ALA A 45 -19.12 -12.37 -24.02
C ALA A 45 -19.70 -13.50 -23.11
N PRO A 46 -20.12 -13.19 -21.87
CA PRO A 46 -19.96 -11.91 -21.20
C PRO A 46 -18.48 -11.63 -20.84
N ARG A 47 -18.00 -10.51 -21.33
CA ARG A 47 -16.58 -10.14 -21.18
C ARG A 47 -16.25 -9.73 -19.76
N THR A 48 -15.01 -9.97 -19.34
CA THR A 48 -14.48 -9.47 -18.06
C THR A 48 -13.19 -8.70 -18.33
N VAL A 49 -13.21 -7.42 -18.03
CA VAL A 49 -12.06 -6.54 -18.18
C VAL A 49 -11.56 -6.11 -16.79
N TRP A 50 -10.29 -6.38 -16.50
CA TRP A 50 -9.65 -6.04 -15.23
C TRP A 50 -8.66 -4.89 -15.43
N LEU A 51 -8.91 -3.75 -14.79
CA LEU A 51 -8.05 -2.58 -14.79
C LEU A 51 -7.02 -2.69 -13.65
N MET A 52 -5.73 -2.56 -14.02
CA MET A 52 -4.60 -2.46 -13.07
C MET A 52 -3.77 -1.24 -13.46
N ILE A 53 -4.35 -0.07 -13.32
CA ILE A 53 -3.79 1.22 -13.75
C ILE A 53 -3.82 2.23 -12.59
N PRO A 54 -2.98 3.29 -12.62
CA PRO A 54 -3.04 4.33 -11.60
C PRO A 54 -4.42 4.99 -11.55
N ALA A 55 -4.91 5.29 -10.34
CA ALA A 55 -6.26 5.82 -10.10
C ALA A 55 -6.63 7.04 -10.97
N GLY A 56 -5.65 7.92 -11.27
CA GLY A 56 -5.88 9.09 -12.13
C GLY A 56 -6.23 8.80 -13.58
N PHE A 57 -6.07 7.55 -14.06
CA PHE A 57 -6.42 7.15 -15.43
C PHE A 57 -7.66 6.25 -15.50
N VAL A 58 -8.20 5.84 -14.37
CA VAL A 58 -9.32 4.88 -14.32
C VAL A 58 -10.56 5.45 -14.98
N GLU A 59 -10.90 6.70 -14.69
CA GLU A 59 -12.10 7.37 -15.24
C GLU A 59 -12.10 7.40 -16.77
N GLN A 60 -10.98 7.83 -17.37
CA GLN A 60 -10.82 7.86 -18.81
C GLN A 60 -10.93 6.45 -19.41
N SER A 61 -10.25 5.47 -18.80
CA SER A 61 -10.27 4.09 -19.29
C SER A 61 -11.66 3.45 -19.22
N ILE A 62 -12.43 3.74 -18.17
CA ILE A 62 -13.82 3.29 -18.06
C ILE A 62 -14.68 3.89 -19.16
N THR A 63 -14.51 5.20 -19.43
CA THR A 63 -15.26 5.89 -20.49
C THR A 63 -14.97 5.25 -21.86
N GLU A 64 -13.70 5.03 -22.19
CA GLU A 64 -13.27 4.40 -23.44
C GLU A 64 -13.79 2.96 -23.57
N LEU A 65 -13.67 2.16 -22.53
CA LEU A 65 -14.15 0.76 -22.51
C LEU A 65 -15.67 0.65 -22.58
N THR A 66 -16.39 1.54 -21.90
CA THR A 66 -17.86 1.55 -21.92
C THR A 66 -18.45 1.71 -23.34
N ALA A 67 -17.74 2.39 -24.23
CA ALA A 67 -18.14 2.52 -25.63
C ALA A 67 -17.97 1.23 -26.45
N LEU A 68 -17.22 0.26 -25.93
CA LEU A 68 -16.87 -1.00 -26.59
C LEU A 68 -17.53 -2.23 -25.97
N LEU A 69 -18.01 -2.10 -24.74
CA LEU A 69 -18.62 -3.18 -23.97
C LEU A 69 -20.12 -3.25 -24.19
N GLU A 70 -20.70 -4.40 -23.95
CA GLU A 70 -22.11 -4.73 -24.14
C GLU A 70 -22.79 -5.09 -22.82
N PRO A 71 -24.15 -5.08 -22.75
CA PRO A 71 -24.87 -5.53 -21.59
C PRO A 71 -24.48 -6.95 -21.16
N GLY A 72 -24.22 -7.15 -19.86
CA GLY A 72 -23.73 -8.40 -19.28
C GLY A 72 -22.21 -8.47 -19.10
N ASP A 73 -21.45 -7.58 -19.74
CA ASP A 73 -20.01 -7.48 -19.53
C ASP A 73 -19.66 -6.91 -18.15
N THR A 74 -18.45 -7.17 -17.66
CA THR A 74 -17.99 -6.75 -16.34
C THR A 74 -16.70 -5.95 -16.44
N LEU A 75 -16.66 -4.80 -15.79
CA LEU A 75 -15.46 -4.03 -15.50
C LEU A 75 -15.03 -4.28 -14.05
N ILE A 76 -13.74 -4.63 -13.86
CA ILE A 76 -13.12 -4.76 -12.55
C ILE A 76 -12.08 -3.66 -12.39
N ASP A 77 -12.21 -2.83 -11.36
CA ASP A 77 -11.16 -1.94 -10.91
C ASP A 77 -10.34 -2.62 -9.81
N GLY A 78 -9.11 -3.01 -10.11
CA GLY A 78 -8.19 -3.65 -9.16
C GLY A 78 -7.05 -2.74 -8.71
N GLY A 79 -7.14 -1.45 -9.00
CA GLY A 79 -6.19 -0.43 -8.58
C GLY A 79 -6.35 -0.02 -7.11
N ASN A 80 -5.76 1.13 -6.77
CA ASN A 80 -6.00 1.81 -5.49
C ASN A 80 -6.94 2.98 -5.71
N SER A 81 -8.22 2.69 -5.94
CA SER A 81 -9.24 3.71 -6.20
C SER A 81 -9.98 4.12 -4.93
N TYR A 82 -10.60 5.30 -4.99
CA TYR A 82 -11.41 5.81 -3.90
C TYR A 82 -12.80 5.18 -3.95
N TYR A 83 -13.23 4.53 -2.88
CA TYR A 83 -14.48 3.75 -2.84
C TYR A 83 -15.74 4.54 -3.22
N ILE A 84 -15.78 5.85 -3.00
CA ILE A 84 -16.92 6.70 -3.41
C ILE A 84 -17.00 6.80 -4.93
N ASP A 85 -15.85 6.83 -5.62
CA ASP A 85 -15.82 6.81 -7.08
C ASP A 85 -16.34 5.47 -7.62
N ASP A 86 -16.07 4.37 -6.92
CA ASP A 86 -16.58 3.04 -7.32
C ASP A 86 -18.10 2.96 -7.24
N ILE A 87 -18.69 3.53 -6.17
CA ILE A 87 -20.15 3.61 -6.01
C ILE A 87 -20.76 4.39 -7.18
N ARG A 88 -20.23 5.58 -7.47
CA ARG A 88 -20.69 6.42 -8.59
C ARG A 88 -20.56 5.69 -9.92
N ARG A 89 -19.41 5.09 -10.20
CA ARG A 89 -19.15 4.35 -11.45
C ARG A 89 -20.10 3.17 -11.63
N ALA A 90 -20.37 2.42 -10.57
CA ALA A 90 -21.35 1.35 -10.60
C ALA A 90 -22.74 1.85 -10.95
N GLU A 91 -23.17 2.98 -10.35
CA GLU A 91 -24.47 3.63 -10.68
C GLU A 91 -24.54 4.12 -12.12
N GLU A 92 -23.46 4.66 -12.67
CA GLU A 92 -23.40 5.16 -14.06
C GLU A 92 -23.38 4.03 -15.11
N LEU A 93 -22.84 2.85 -14.75
CA LEU A 93 -22.74 1.69 -15.64
C LEU A 93 -24.00 0.81 -15.62
N LEU A 94 -24.72 0.78 -14.51
CA LEU A 94 -25.91 -0.04 -14.33
C LEU A 94 -26.98 0.17 -15.44
N PRO A 95 -27.33 1.40 -15.86
CA PRO A 95 -28.30 1.62 -16.94
C PRO A 95 -27.82 1.09 -18.31
N LYS A 96 -26.52 0.88 -18.47
CA LYS A 96 -25.92 0.32 -19.69
C LYS A 96 -25.84 -1.21 -19.66
N GLY A 97 -26.27 -1.81 -18.54
CA GLY A 97 -26.20 -3.26 -18.31
C GLY A 97 -24.77 -3.77 -18.08
N ILE A 98 -23.81 -2.89 -17.81
CA ILE A 98 -22.42 -3.24 -17.53
C ILE A 98 -22.24 -3.34 -16.03
N HIS A 99 -21.70 -4.47 -15.57
CA HIS A 99 -21.43 -4.71 -14.16
C HIS A 99 -20.09 -4.07 -13.74
N TYR A 100 -20.06 -3.53 -12.53
CA TYR A 100 -18.85 -2.96 -11.95
C TYR A 100 -18.45 -3.68 -10.66
N VAL A 101 -17.16 -4.05 -10.56
CA VAL A 101 -16.60 -4.75 -9.39
C VAL A 101 -15.33 -4.00 -8.98
N ASP A 102 -15.21 -3.65 -7.71
CA ASP A 102 -14.01 -3.06 -7.13
C ASP A 102 -13.25 -4.13 -6.34
N VAL A 103 -11.93 -4.19 -6.56
CA VAL A 103 -11.07 -5.21 -5.94
C VAL A 103 -9.86 -4.58 -5.29
N GLY A 104 -9.97 -4.32 -4.01
CA GLY A 104 -8.83 -3.94 -3.20
C GLY A 104 -7.83 -5.09 -3.09
N THR A 105 -6.63 -4.87 -3.63
CA THR A 105 -5.60 -5.91 -3.74
C THR A 105 -4.42 -5.62 -2.84
N SER A 106 -3.99 -6.60 -2.05
CA SER A 106 -2.74 -6.59 -1.27
C SER A 106 -1.83 -7.74 -1.69
N GLY A 107 -0.51 -7.50 -1.73
CA GLY A 107 0.49 -8.49 -2.16
C GLY A 107 1.60 -7.88 -3.03
N GLY A 108 1.34 -6.79 -3.71
CA GLY A 108 2.32 -6.01 -4.48
C GLY A 108 3.12 -6.87 -5.46
N VAL A 109 4.42 -6.61 -5.54
CA VAL A 109 5.35 -7.32 -6.44
C VAL A 109 5.50 -8.80 -6.12
N TRP A 110 5.23 -9.22 -4.88
CA TRP A 110 5.32 -10.61 -4.43
C TRP A 110 4.08 -11.46 -4.75
N GLY A 111 3.01 -10.82 -5.23
CA GLY A 111 1.75 -11.50 -5.50
C GLY A 111 1.82 -12.59 -6.58
N LEU A 112 2.84 -12.56 -7.47
CA LEU A 112 3.05 -13.65 -8.43
C LEU A 112 3.30 -14.98 -7.71
N GLU A 113 4.13 -15.00 -6.70
CA GLU A 113 4.51 -16.23 -5.98
C GLU A 113 3.59 -16.48 -4.77
N ARG A 114 3.30 -15.44 -3.98
CA ARG A 114 2.53 -15.57 -2.74
C ARG A 114 1.01 -15.55 -2.93
N GLY A 115 0.51 -15.11 -4.08
CA GLY A 115 -0.90 -14.79 -4.29
C GLY A 115 -1.26 -13.38 -3.81
N TYR A 116 -2.48 -12.97 -4.13
CA TYR A 116 -3.01 -11.64 -3.82
C TYR A 116 -4.16 -11.78 -2.82
N CYS A 117 -4.05 -11.12 -1.67
CA CYS A 117 -5.20 -10.95 -0.78
C CYS A 117 -6.16 -9.95 -1.42
N MET A 118 -7.44 -10.32 -1.55
CA MET A 118 -8.41 -9.50 -2.27
C MET A 118 -9.68 -9.25 -1.45
N MET A 119 -10.06 -7.98 -1.37
CA MET A 119 -11.29 -7.48 -0.79
C MET A 119 -12.17 -6.99 -1.94
N ILE A 120 -13.34 -7.59 -2.12
CA ILE A 120 -14.13 -7.48 -3.34
C ILE A 120 -15.47 -6.82 -3.03
N GLY A 121 -15.81 -5.77 -3.77
CA GLY A 121 -17.13 -5.13 -3.78
C GLY A 121 -17.81 -5.31 -5.12
N GLY A 122 -19.14 -5.45 -5.11
CA GLY A 122 -19.94 -5.59 -6.32
C GLY A 122 -21.19 -6.44 -6.13
N GLU A 123 -21.95 -6.62 -7.20
CA GLU A 123 -23.13 -7.47 -7.20
C GLU A 123 -22.75 -8.92 -6.88
N LYS A 124 -23.46 -9.54 -5.95
CA LYS A 124 -23.13 -10.89 -5.43
C LYS A 124 -23.06 -11.94 -6.53
N GLU A 125 -23.99 -11.95 -7.46
CA GLU A 125 -24.09 -12.92 -8.55
C GLU A 125 -22.91 -12.75 -9.52
N VAL A 126 -22.49 -11.51 -9.77
CA VAL A 126 -21.34 -11.19 -10.61
C VAL A 126 -20.04 -11.64 -9.95
N VAL A 127 -19.85 -11.32 -8.65
CA VAL A 127 -18.69 -11.75 -7.88
C VAL A 127 -18.60 -13.27 -7.82
N GLN A 128 -19.72 -13.98 -7.63
CA GLN A 128 -19.76 -15.45 -7.65
C GLN A 128 -19.38 -16.03 -9.02
N ARG A 129 -19.81 -15.42 -10.11
CA ARG A 129 -19.41 -15.83 -11.47
C ARG A 129 -17.90 -15.71 -11.69
N LEU A 130 -17.27 -14.72 -11.07
CA LEU A 130 -15.83 -14.44 -11.16
C LEU A 130 -14.98 -15.24 -10.16
N ASP A 131 -15.59 -16.05 -9.30
CA ASP A 131 -14.91 -16.83 -8.26
C ASP A 131 -13.71 -17.64 -8.77
N PRO A 132 -13.75 -18.33 -9.94
CA PRO A 132 -12.58 -19.05 -10.44
C PRO A 132 -11.35 -18.16 -10.72
N ILE A 133 -11.57 -16.88 -11.07
CA ILE A 133 -10.50 -15.90 -11.27
C ILE A 133 -9.91 -15.50 -9.90
N PHE A 134 -10.77 -15.17 -8.94
CA PHE A 134 -10.32 -14.78 -7.60
C PHE A 134 -9.60 -15.93 -6.89
N ALA A 135 -10.14 -17.14 -6.94
CA ALA A 135 -9.50 -18.31 -6.35
C ALA A 135 -8.09 -18.56 -6.93
N THR A 136 -7.92 -18.37 -8.25
CA THR A 136 -6.62 -18.51 -8.91
C THR A 136 -5.62 -17.43 -8.47
N LEU A 137 -6.10 -16.20 -8.30
CA LEU A 137 -5.24 -15.08 -7.92
C LEU A 137 -4.89 -15.09 -6.43
N ALA A 138 -5.74 -15.62 -5.59
CA ALA A 138 -5.58 -15.66 -4.15
C ALA A 138 -4.39 -16.55 -3.70
N PRO A 139 -3.88 -16.37 -2.46
CA PRO A 139 -2.82 -17.21 -1.91
C PRO A 139 -3.27 -18.65 -1.65
N GLY A 140 -4.57 -18.90 -1.47
CA GLY A 140 -5.07 -20.17 -0.98
C GLY A 140 -4.92 -20.29 0.55
N ILE A 141 -5.20 -21.46 1.09
CA ILE A 141 -5.14 -21.74 2.54
C ILE A 141 -3.69 -21.60 3.07
N GLY A 142 -2.70 -22.01 2.28
CA GLY A 142 -1.29 -21.96 2.69
C GLY A 142 -1.02 -22.71 4.00
N ASP A 143 0.03 -22.27 4.71
CA ASP A 143 0.49 -22.89 5.95
C ASP A 143 0.02 -22.13 7.21
N ILE A 144 -0.87 -21.14 7.06
CA ILE A 144 -1.38 -20.36 8.18
C ILE A 144 -2.38 -21.22 8.96
N PRO A 145 -2.16 -21.46 10.28
CA PRO A 145 -3.10 -22.21 11.09
C PRO A 145 -4.50 -21.59 11.07
N ARG A 146 -5.50 -22.43 11.00
CA ARG A 146 -6.90 -21.98 11.07
C ARG A 146 -7.18 -21.29 12.40
N THR A 147 -7.84 -20.14 12.36
CA THR A 147 -8.30 -19.45 13.55
C THR A 147 -9.26 -20.35 14.35
N PRO A 148 -9.04 -20.58 15.66
CA PRO A 148 -9.96 -21.36 16.49
C PRO A 148 -11.39 -20.83 16.41
N GLY A 149 -12.35 -21.73 16.25
CA GLY A 149 -13.78 -21.39 16.07
C GLY A 149 -14.24 -21.26 14.62
N ARG A 150 -13.33 -21.33 13.65
CA ARG A 150 -13.68 -21.30 12.22
C ARG A 150 -13.92 -22.66 11.58
N GLU A 151 -13.86 -23.75 12.32
CA GLU A 151 -13.90 -25.12 11.82
C GLU A 151 -15.20 -25.44 11.05
N LYS A 152 -16.30 -24.74 11.39
CA LYS A 152 -17.61 -24.91 10.76
C LYS A 152 -17.99 -23.78 9.82
N LEU A 153 -17.10 -22.77 9.66
CA LEU A 153 -17.37 -21.64 8.77
C LEU A 153 -16.89 -21.99 7.35
N GLY A 154 -17.76 -21.76 6.40
CA GLY A 154 -17.42 -21.84 4.99
C GLY A 154 -16.96 -20.49 4.44
N GLY A 155 -16.84 -20.43 3.10
CA GLY A 155 -16.49 -19.21 2.37
C GLY A 155 -15.03 -19.16 1.98
N THR A 156 -14.62 -17.99 1.49
CA THR A 156 -13.34 -17.80 0.79
C THR A 156 -12.30 -17.05 1.61
N SER A 157 -12.66 -16.53 2.78
CA SER A 157 -11.77 -15.70 3.62
C SER A 157 -10.48 -16.44 4.04
N GLU A 158 -10.55 -17.73 4.32
CA GLU A 158 -9.37 -18.56 4.65
C GLU A 158 -8.48 -18.84 3.42
N GLN A 159 -8.99 -18.56 2.21
CA GLN A 159 -8.24 -18.65 0.97
C GLN A 159 -7.59 -17.32 0.57
N GLY A 160 -7.82 -16.24 1.34
CA GLY A 160 -7.25 -14.93 1.15
C GLY A 160 -8.03 -14.00 0.22
N TYR A 161 -9.32 -14.27 -0.03
CA TYR A 161 -10.20 -13.33 -0.71
C TYR A 161 -11.61 -13.36 -0.14
N LEU A 162 -12.32 -12.23 -0.23
CA LEU A 162 -13.64 -12.08 0.36
C LEU A 162 -14.50 -11.10 -0.42
N HIS A 163 -15.76 -11.49 -0.70
CA HIS A 163 -16.81 -10.54 -1.10
C HIS A 163 -17.26 -9.75 0.14
N CYS A 164 -16.89 -8.48 0.20
CA CYS A 164 -17.09 -7.61 1.36
C CYS A 164 -18.46 -6.92 1.37
N GLY A 165 -19.11 -6.80 0.21
CA GLY A 165 -20.40 -6.13 0.09
C GLY A 165 -20.66 -5.56 -1.31
N PRO A 166 -21.59 -4.60 -1.45
CA PRO A 166 -21.87 -3.94 -2.73
C PRO A 166 -20.66 -3.16 -3.26
N SER A 167 -20.81 -2.57 -4.45
CA SER A 167 -19.74 -1.76 -5.08
C SER A 167 -19.23 -0.69 -4.13
N GLY A 168 -17.90 -0.53 -4.08
CA GLY A 168 -17.16 0.31 -3.15
C GLY A 168 -16.71 -0.41 -1.88
N ALA A 169 -17.34 -1.52 -1.48
CA ALA A 169 -16.99 -2.23 -0.24
C ALA A 169 -15.58 -2.83 -0.27
N GLY A 170 -15.09 -3.27 -1.43
CA GLY A 170 -13.76 -3.82 -1.60
C GLY A 170 -12.68 -2.76 -1.34
N HIS A 171 -12.74 -1.64 -2.03
CA HIS A 171 -11.80 -0.54 -1.84
C HIS A 171 -11.97 0.16 -0.49
N PHE A 172 -13.17 0.20 0.09
CA PHE A 172 -13.36 0.68 1.46
C PHE A 172 -12.56 -0.15 2.47
N VAL A 173 -12.72 -1.48 2.43
CA VAL A 173 -11.94 -2.39 3.31
C VAL A 173 -10.44 -2.29 3.02
N LYS A 174 -10.07 -2.14 1.74
CA LYS A 174 -8.65 -1.99 1.35
C LYS A 174 -8.03 -0.69 1.86
N MET A 175 -8.72 0.44 1.81
CA MET A 175 -8.14 1.70 2.31
C MET A 175 -7.91 1.65 3.82
N VAL A 176 -8.81 1.01 4.58
CA VAL A 176 -8.63 0.79 6.02
C VAL A 176 -7.44 -0.12 6.30
N HIS A 177 -7.29 -1.22 5.52
CA HIS A 177 -6.09 -2.06 5.59
C HIS A 177 -4.80 -1.22 5.40
N ASN A 178 -4.77 -0.34 4.41
CA ASN A 178 -3.59 0.50 4.16
C ASN A 178 -3.39 1.56 5.27
N GLY A 179 -4.46 2.09 5.86
CA GLY A 179 -4.35 2.95 7.04
C GLY A 179 -3.66 2.22 8.21
N ILE A 180 -4.06 0.98 8.48
CA ILE A 180 -3.42 0.12 9.50
C ILE A 180 -1.96 -0.14 9.13
N GLU A 181 -1.67 -0.45 7.87
CA GLU A 181 -0.30 -0.65 7.37
C GLU A 181 0.59 0.56 7.64
N TYR A 182 0.10 1.78 7.41
CA TYR A 182 0.83 3.02 7.72
C TYR A 182 1.18 3.11 9.21
N GLY A 183 0.24 2.80 10.09
CA GLY A 183 0.46 2.80 11.54
C GLY A 183 1.52 1.81 11.98
N ILE A 184 1.48 0.57 11.46
CA ILE A 184 2.46 -0.48 11.77
C ILE A 184 3.85 -0.07 11.26
N MET A 185 3.94 0.44 10.03
CA MET A 185 5.22 0.90 9.46
C MET A 185 5.83 2.04 10.27
N ALA A 186 5.03 3.01 10.70
CA ALA A 186 5.49 4.11 11.54
C ALA A 186 6.02 3.59 12.88
N ALA A 187 5.27 2.70 13.55
CA ALA A 187 5.69 2.12 14.82
C ALA A 187 7.02 1.37 14.72
N TYR A 188 7.24 0.58 13.66
CA TYR A 188 8.54 -0.07 13.44
C TYR A 188 9.66 0.95 13.19
N ALA A 189 9.41 1.95 12.36
CA ALA A 189 10.41 2.97 12.03
C ALA A 189 10.84 3.75 13.29
N GLU A 190 9.90 4.20 14.11
CA GLU A 190 10.17 4.91 15.36
C GLU A 190 10.93 4.03 16.35
N GLY A 191 10.45 2.80 16.60
CA GLY A 191 11.08 1.88 17.54
C GLY A 191 12.50 1.52 17.14
N ILE A 192 12.76 1.22 15.87
CA ILE A 192 14.10 0.92 15.35
C ILE A 192 14.99 2.17 15.39
N SER A 193 14.44 3.37 15.17
CA SER A 193 15.18 4.62 15.33
C SER A 193 15.63 4.86 16.77
N VAL A 194 14.80 4.51 17.76
CA VAL A 194 15.21 4.54 19.18
C VAL A 194 16.40 3.61 19.42
N LEU A 195 16.37 2.39 18.91
CA LEU A 195 17.48 1.43 19.03
C LEU A 195 18.75 1.91 18.31
N GLN A 196 18.62 2.52 17.13
CA GLN A 196 19.74 3.11 16.37
C GLN A 196 20.45 4.19 17.16
N ASN A 197 19.73 4.96 17.97
CA ASN A 197 20.27 6.04 18.78
C ASN A 197 20.62 5.62 20.23
N ALA A 198 20.56 4.32 20.56
CA ALA A 198 20.86 3.82 21.90
C ALA A 198 22.31 4.01 22.35
N ASN A 199 23.19 4.52 21.48
CA ASN A 199 24.58 4.88 21.77
C ASN A 199 24.81 6.40 21.94
N ILE A 200 23.75 7.19 22.07
CA ILE A 200 23.84 8.66 22.15
C ILE A 200 24.73 9.14 23.31
N GLY A 201 24.84 8.36 24.38
CA GLY A 201 25.70 8.66 25.53
C GLY A 201 27.20 8.65 25.24
N LYS A 202 27.61 8.07 24.07
CA LYS A 202 28.99 8.14 23.57
C LYS A 202 29.31 9.44 22.81
N LYS A 203 28.28 10.21 22.47
CA LYS A 203 28.43 11.47 21.72
C LYS A 203 28.51 12.62 22.72
N HIS A 204 29.59 13.40 22.67
CA HIS A 204 29.69 14.64 23.42
C HIS A 204 28.92 15.72 22.64
N GLY A 205 27.73 16.08 23.13
CA GLY A 205 26.96 17.20 22.62
C GLY A 205 27.42 18.52 23.21
N GLU A 206 27.29 19.62 22.48
CA GLU A 206 27.45 20.96 23.04
C GLU A 206 26.35 21.21 24.08
N ILE A 207 26.77 21.71 25.27
CA ILE A 207 25.84 22.11 26.33
C ILE A 207 25.66 23.62 26.22
N ASP A 208 24.46 24.05 25.89
CA ASP A 208 24.09 25.46 25.82
C ASP A 208 22.72 25.70 26.45
N ALA A 209 22.28 26.95 26.47
CA ALA A 209 20.99 27.35 27.07
C ALA A 209 19.77 26.77 26.31
N GLU A 210 19.96 26.22 25.12
CA GLU A 210 18.90 25.67 24.25
C GLU A 210 18.88 24.15 24.17
N THR A 211 19.87 23.50 24.76
CA THR A 211 20.02 22.06 24.72
C THR A 211 19.79 21.44 26.10
N THR A 212 18.79 20.57 26.21
CA THR A 212 18.63 19.77 27.42
C THR A 212 19.75 18.72 27.48
N PRO A 213 20.60 18.73 28.53
CA PRO A 213 21.67 17.73 28.66
C PRO A 213 21.08 16.34 28.84
N LEU A 214 21.73 15.36 28.24
CA LEU A 214 21.42 13.96 28.47
C LEU A 214 21.77 13.61 29.94
N ARG A 215 20.77 13.15 30.71
CA ARG A 215 21.00 12.63 32.04
C ARG A 215 21.51 11.19 31.95
N ASP A 216 22.42 10.82 32.83
CA ASP A 216 22.93 9.46 32.98
C ASP A 216 23.38 8.87 31.63
N PRO A 217 24.31 9.55 30.88
CA PRO A 217 24.72 9.14 29.53
C PRO A 217 25.29 7.71 29.48
N GLU A 218 25.82 7.20 30.60
CA GLU A 218 26.30 5.84 30.76
C GLU A 218 25.22 4.77 30.50
N HIS A 219 23.95 5.10 30.59
CA HIS A 219 22.85 4.19 30.29
C HIS A 219 22.55 4.09 28.78
N TYR A 220 23.20 4.88 27.94
CA TYR A 220 22.97 4.96 26.49
C TYR A 220 24.24 4.67 25.68
N HIS A 221 24.90 3.55 25.98
CA HIS A 221 26.17 3.13 25.37
C HIS A 221 26.04 1.86 24.51
N TYR A 222 24.83 1.53 24.03
CA TYR A 222 24.57 0.31 23.29
C TYR A 222 24.84 0.48 21.80
N ASP A 223 25.83 -0.24 21.27
CA ASP A 223 26.00 -0.40 19.84
C ASP A 223 25.23 -1.64 19.38
N LEU A 224 24.03 -1.43 18.88
CA LEU A 224 23.09 -2.50 18.59
C LEU A 224 23.16 -2.90 17.10
N ASN A 225 23.15 -4.20 16.83
CA ASN A 225 22.96 -4.71 15.47
C ASN A 225 21.46 -4.80 15.17
N LEU A 226 20.94 -3.82 14.45
CA LEU A 226 19.51 -3.71 14.15
C LEU A 226 19.02 -4.84 13.23
N ALA A 227 19.87 -5.34 12.34
CA ALA A 227 19.52 -6.46 11.46
C ALA A 227 19.28 -7.74 12.28
N ASP A 228 20.17 -8.06 13.23
CA ASP A 228 20.04 -9.23 14.10
C ASP A 228 18.84 -9.10 15.06
N ILE A 229 18.60 -7.90 15.60
CA ILE A 229 17.41 -7.63 16.42
C ILE A 229 16.13 -7.84 15.63
N SER A 230 16.04 -7.32 14.42
CA SER A 230 14.90 -7.52 13.55
C SER A 230 14.70 -9.00 13.19
N GLU A 231 15.81 -9.74 12.98
CA GLU A 231 15.76 -11.19 12.74
C GLU A 231 15.22 -11.97 13.96
N VAL A 232 15.65 -11.62 15.17
CA VAL A 232 15.12 -12.24 16.40
C VAL A 232 13.62 -11.98 16.55
N TRP A 233 13.19 -10.74 16.33
CA TRP A 233 11.78 -10.38 16.48
C TRP A 233 10.88 -11.07 15.45
N ARG A 234 11.31 -11.17 14.19
CA ARG A 234 10.51 -11.85 13.16
C ARG A 234 10.38 -13.36 13.38
N ARG A 235 11.27 -13.97 14.18
CA ARG A 235 11.29 -15.42 14.44
C ARG A 235 10.28 -15.90 15.49
N GLY A 236 9.64 -15.03 16.25
CA GLY A 236 8.67 -15.50 17.24
C GLY A 236 8.19 -14.47 18.24
N SER A 237 8.50 -13.19 18.05
CA SER A 237 7.95 -12.16 18.91
C SER A 237 6.48 -11.85 18.53
N VAL A 238 5.75 -11.25 19.48
CA VAL A 238 4.34 -10.86 19.29
C VAL A 238 4.15 -9.83 18.15
N ILE A 239 5.21 -9.10 17.78
CA ILE A 239 5.19 -8.13 16.69
C ILE A 239 5.63 -8.72 15.36
N ALA A 240 5.81 -10.03 15.23
CA ALA A 240 6.16 -10.67 13.97
C ALA A 240 5.10 -10.39 12.90
N SER A 241 5.56 -9.96 11.72
CA SER A 241 4.69 -9.68 10.58
C SER A 241 5.50 -9.70 9.29
N TRP A 242 4.83 -9.75 8.12
CA TRP A 242 5.53 -9.61 6.85
C TRP A 242 6.25 -8.26 6.71
N LEU A 243 5.70 -7.17 7.26
CA LEU A 243 6.39 -5.87 7.30
C LEU A 243 7.71 -5.94 8.07
N LEU A 244 7.75 -6.71 9.16
CA LEU A 244 9.00 -6.93 9.89
C LEU A 244 9.99 -7.81 9.11
N ASP A 245 9.51 -8.81 8.35
CA ASP A 245 10.36 -9.58 7.42
C ASP A 245 11.05 -8.69 6.40
N LEU A 246 10.29 -7.75 5.81
CA LEU A 246 10.83 -6.77 4.86
C LEU A 246 11.82 -5.81 5.52
N THR A 247 11.55 -5.40 6.75
CA THR A 247 12.45 -4.55 7.54
C THR A 247 13.79 -5.26 7.80
N ALA A 248 13.75 -6.51 8.25
CA ALA A 248 14.97 -7.30 8.46
C ALA A 248 15.77 -7.47 7.16
N GLY A 249 15.08 -7.75 6.03
CA GLY A 249 15.71 -7.84 4.72
C GLY A 249 16.37 -6.53 4.26
N ALA A 250 15.76 -5.38 4.55
CA ALA A 250 16.34 -4.08 4.23
C ALA A 250 17.61 -3.80 5.05
N LEU A 251 17.55 -4.04 6.37
CA LEU A 251 18.65 -3.76 7.30
C LEU A 251 19.85 -4.69 7.10
N ILE A 252 19.66 -5.96 6.71
CA ILE A 252 20.78 -6.85 6.37
C ILE A 252 21.45 -6.45 5.05
N GLY A 253 20.68 -5.92 4.11
CA GLY A 253 21.18 -5.48 2.82
C GLY A 253 21.91 -4.13 2.85
N ASP A 254 21.45 -3.21 3.68
CA ASP A 254 21.99 -1.86 3.88
C ASP A 254 21.64 -1.35 5.29
N PRO A 255 22.49 -1.60 6.31
CA PRO A 255 22.22 -1.21 7.70
C PRO A 255 21.98 0.28 7.93
N SER A 256 22.52 1.13 7.07
CA SER A 256 22.34 2.59 7.12
C SER A 256 21.17 3.10 6.29
N LEU A 257 20.53 2.23 5.49
CA LEU A 257 19.49 2.58 4.52
C LEU A 257 19.91 3.72 3.57
N SER A 258 21.18 3.80 3.23
CA SER A 258 21.81 4.89 2.47
C SER A 258 21.22 5.10 1.07
N LYS A 259 20.57 4.08 0.52
CA LYS A 259 19.91 4.12 -0.79
C LYS A 259 18.55 4.85 -0.78
N PHE A 260 18.04 5.20 0.39
CA PHE A 260 16.73 5.82 0.56
C PHE A 260 16.86 7.27 1.04
N GLY A 261 16.14 8.17 0.39
CA GLY A 261 16.16 9.59 0.73
C GLY A 261 15.20 10.01 1.84
N GLY A 262 14.49 9.06 2.48
CA GLY A 262 13.57 9.35 3.59
C GLY A 262 12.29 10.09 3.21
N ARG A 263 11.94 10.21 1.92
CA ARG A 263 10.70 10.85 1.44
C ARG A 263 9.62 9.80 1.22
N VAL A 264 8.61 9.77 2.07
CA VAL A 264 7.57 8.74 2.05
C VAL A 264 6.28 9.29 1.44
N SER A 265 5.90 8.76 0.27
CA SER A 265 4.65 9.12 -0.40
C SER A 265 3.43 8.46 0.28
N ASP A 266 2.27 9.08 0.12
CA ASP A 266 0.98 8.46 0.36
C ASP A 266 0.22 8.37 -0.97
N SER A 267 -0.54 7.29 -1.17
CA SER A 267 -1.34 7.04 -2.38
C SER A 267 -2.83 7.33 -2.19
N GLY A 268 -3.21 7.96 -1.07
CA GLY A 268 -4.55 8.44 -0.79
C GLY A 268 -5.29 7.63 0.28
N GLU A 269 -5.03 6.33 0.42
CA GLU A 269 -5.82 5.43 1.28
C GLU A 269 -5.79 5.84 2.76
N GLY A 270 -4.63 6.28 3.27
CA GLY A 270 -4.52 6.82 4.63
C GLY A 270 -5.40 8.06 4.83
N ARG A 271 -5.46 8.95 3.82
CA ARG A 271 -6.35 10.12 3.83
C ARG A 271 -7.82 9.72 3.85
N TRP A 272 -8.20 8.79 2.99
CA TRP A 272 -9.59 8.33 2.86
C TRP A 272 -10.06 7.60 4.12
N THR A 273 -9.19 6.79 4.73
CA THR A 273 -9.46 6.13 6.01
C THR A 273 -9.74 7.14 7.12
N ILE A 274 -8.94 8.20 7.22
CA ILE A 274 -9.14 9.25 8.23
C ILE A 274 -10.44 10.04 7.96
N LYS A 275 -10.76 10.34 6.69
CA LYS A 275 -12.02 11.01 6.33
C LYS A 275 -13.22 10.14 6.71
N ALA A 276 -13.20 8.85 6.39
CA ALA A 276 -14.26 7.93 6.79
C ALA A 276 -14.39 7.86 8.32
N ALA A 277 -13.28 7.78 9.04
CA ALA A 277 -13.30 7.78 10.50
C ALA A 277 -13.90 9.06 11.10
N ILE A 278 -13.68 10.23 10.49
CA ILE A 278 -14.32 11.49 10.88
C ILE A 278 -15.84 11.40 10.67
N ASP A 279 -16.27 10.95 9.51
CA ASP A 279 -17.69 10.84 9.15
C ASP A 279 -18.42 9.81 10.04
N GLU A 280 -17.74 8.73 10.41
CA GLU A 280 -18.23 7.67 11.29
C GLU A 280 -18.13 8.02 12.79
N GLY A 281 -17.42 9.08 13.16
CA GLY A 281 -17.17 9.45 14.56
C GLY A 281 -16.19 8.50 15.27
N VAL A 282 -15.30 7.83 14.54
CA VAL A 282 -14.32 6.87 15.07
C VAL A 282 -12.97 7.57 15.32
N PRO A 283 -12.40 7.52 16.56
CA PRO A 283 -11.10 8.10 16.83
C PRO A 283 -9.97 7.23 16.24
N VAL A 284 -9.10 7.84 15.42
CA VAL A 284 -7.97 7.17 14.76
C VAL A 284 -6.64 7.92 14.95
N PRO A 285 -6.20 8.21 16.20
CA PRO A 285 -5.00 9.02 16.44
C PRO A 285 -3.73 8.41 15.85
N VAL A 286 -3.54 7.10 15.95
CA VAL A 286 -2.36 6.39 15.42
C VAL A 286 -2.27 6.52 13.89
N LEU A 287 -3.37 6.28 13.19
CA LEU A 287 -3.42 6.36 11.74
C LEU A 287 -3.21 7.81 11.25
N THR A 288 -3.81 8.77 11.97
CA THR A 288 -3.66 10.20 11.67
C THR A 288 -2.20 10.64 11.80
N THR A 289 -1.55 10.30 12.91
CA THR A 289 -0.14 10.65 13.13
C THR A 289 0.76 10.00 12.07
N SER A 290 0.56 8.73 11.73
CA SER A 290 1.34 8.05 10.72
C SER A 290 1.20 8.65 9.31
N LEU A 291 0.04 9.20 8.97
CA LEU A 291 -0.14 9.96 7.72
C LEU A 291 0.61 11.29 7.76
N TYR A 292 0.53 12.03 8.86
CA TYR A 292 1.17 13.34 8.99
C TYR A 292 2.69 13.21 9.00
N GLU A 293 3.25 12.12 9.54
CA GLU A 293 4.67 11.80 9.41
C GLU A 293 5.11 11.70 7.95
N ARG A 294 4.29 11.09 7.09
CA ARG A 294 4.58 11.07 5.65
C ARG A 294 4.58 12.47 5.02
N PHE A 295 3.73 13.38 5.50
CA PHE A 295 3.77 14.78 5.04
C PHE A 295 5.06 15.47 5.49
N SER A 296 5.41 15.33 6.76
CA SER A 296 6.66 15.87 7.31
C SER A 296 7.89 15.36 6.58
N SER A 297 7.93 14.05 6.27
CA SER A 297 9.05 13.43 5.54
C SER A 297 9.30 14.03 4.14
N ARG A 298 8.31 14.71 3.56
CA ARG A 298 8.41 15.37 2.25
C ARG A 298 8.75 16.86 2.33
N GLY A 299 8.93 17.39 3.55
CA GLY A 299 9.21 18.81 3.78
C GLY A 299 7.96 19.69 3.81
N GLU A 300 6.76 19.12 3.92
CA GLU A 300 5.51 19.90 3.96
C GLU A 300 5.29 20.58 5.32
N ALA A 301 6.18 20.33 6.30
CA ALA A 301 6.23 21.03 7.59
C ALA A 301 7.10 22.31 7.57
N ASP A 302 7.83 22.60 6.51
CA ASP A 302 8.86 23.67 6.44
C ASP A 302 8.36 25.05 6.92
N PHE A 303 7.17 25.47 6.50
CA PHE A 303 6.63 26.75 6.92
C PHE A 303 6.29 26.79 8.41
N GLN A 304 5.69 25.72 8.93
CA GLN A 304 5.33 25.68 10.37
C GLN A 304 6.57 25.63 11.25
N ASP A 305 7.62 24.92 10.83
CA ASP A 305 8.89 24.84 11.54
C ASP A 305 9.60 26.20 11.56
N LYS A 306 9.62 26.93 10.43
CA LYS A 306 10.11 28.30 10.36
C LYS A 306 9.32 29.26 11.26
N LEU A 307 8.00 29.11 11.35
CA LEU A 307 7.18 29.93 12.21
C LEU A 307 7.44 29.65 13.69
N LEU A 308 7.66 28.39 14.08
CA LEU A 308 8.07 28.03 15.43
C LEU A 308 9.41 28.67 15.80
N SER A 309 10.38 28.61 14.90
CA SER A 309 11.69 29.26 15.06
C SER A 309 11.58 30.77 15.21
N ALA A 310 10.78 31.41 14.35
CA ALA A 310 10.53 32.84 14.40
C ALA A 310 9.87 33.27 15.72
N MET A 311 8.91 32.51 16.24
CA MET A 311 8.29 32.77 17.54
C MET A 311 9.31 32.62 18.69
N ARG A 312 10.16 31.59 18.69
CA ARG A 312 11.22 31.42 19.69
C ARG A 312 12.20 32.60 19.68
N PHE A 313 12.58 33.05 18.49
CA PHE A 313 13.40 34.25 18.34
C PHE A 313 12.68 35.49 18.88
N GLY A 314 11.40 35.67 18.55
CA GLY A 314 10.62 36.84 18.92
C GLY A 314 10.45 37.03 20.44
N PHE A 315 10.22 35.96 21.19
CA PHE A 315 10.04 36.05 22.63
C PHE A 315 11.31 35.82 23.47
N GLY A 316 12.29 35.07 22.95
CA GLY A 316 13.47 34.66 23.72
C GLY A 316 14.83 35.05 23.11
N GLY A 317 14.87 35.61 21.90
CA GLY A 317 16.11 35.90 21.18
C GLY A 317 16.88 34.67 20.74
N HIS A 318 16.24 33.49 20.77
CA HIS A 318 16.87 32.21 20.41
C HIS A 318 17.18 32.14 18.91
N LEU A 319 18.45 32.05 18.56
CA LEU A 319 18.92 31.89 17.19
C LEU A 319 18.94 30.40 16.81
N GLU A 320 18.54 30.09 15.57
CA GLU A 320 18.72 28.75 15.04
C GLU A 320 20.19 28.35 15.02
N LYS A 321 20.49 27.11 15.42
CA LYS A 321 21.83 26.53 15.22
C LYS A 321 22.06 26.33 13.73
N ALA A 322 23.27 26.68 13.26
CA ALA A 322 23.66 26.43 11.89
C ALA A 322 23.52 24.93 11.58
N THR A 323 22.77 24.58 10.54
CA THR A 323 22.73 23.22 10.03
C THR A 323 24.17 22.82 9.63
N ALA A 324 24.68 21.70 10.16
CA ALA A 324 25.93 21.14 9.67
C ALA A 324 25.77 20.98 8.16
N ALA A 325 26.53 21.74 7.39
CA ALA A 325 26.50 21.68 5.93
C ALA A 325 26.68 20.22 5.50
N ALA A 326 25.70 19.66 4.81
CA ALA A 326 25.85 18.40 4.11
C ALA A 326 27.09 18.56 3.22
N GLY A 327 28.15 17.78 3.49
CA GLY A 327 29.46 17.94 2.89
C GLY A 327 29.36 18.06 1.37
N GLY A 328 29.51 19.27 0.87
CA GLY A 328 29.64 19.53 -0.54
C GLY A 328 30.97 18.95 -0.99
N ASN A 329 30.94 17.87 -1.74
CA ASN A 329 32.09 17.48 -2.59
C ASN A 329 32.26 18.54 -3.66
N GLY A 330 33.12 19.52 -3.38
CA GLY A 330 33.72 20.35 -4.42
C GLY A 330 34.61 19.47 -5.27
N HIS A 331 34.23 19.27 -6.51
CA HIS A 331 35.17 18.92 -7.55
C HIS A 331 35.65 20.22 -8.20
N GLU A 332 36.93 20.56 -7.98
CA GLU A 332 37.72 21.36 -8.91
C GLU A 332 37.98 20.57 -10.19
#